data_cd94c88b7a3dbaf796179a2a34406bc6
#
_entry.id   cd94c88b7a3dbaf796179a2a34406bc6
#
_cell.length_a   1.000
_cell.length_b   1.000
_cell.length_c   1.000
_cell.angle_alpha   90.00
_cell.angle_beta   90.00
_cell.angle_gamma   90.00
#
_symmetry.space_group_name_H-M   'P 1'
#
loop_
_entity.id
_entity.type
_entity.pdbx_description
1 polymer ?
#
loop_
_entity_poly.entity_id
_entity_poly.type
_entity_poly.pdbx_seq_one_letter_code
_entity_poly.pdbx_strand_id
1 'polypeptide(L)'
;MYKRQRPDEVIDEVLELLMDLDASDEQLDCPFLYASAKMGHAVLDLNDTPKDMTPLFETILKYIPAPTGDPEAGTQLLISTIDYNEYVGRIGVGKVENGTIRVNQDVMLVNHHDLTKKKKVKVSKLYEFDGLKKVEVTEAGIGSIVAVSGIPDIHIGDTLCGDLDNPVSIPFQKISEPTISMNFIVNDSPLAGKEGKYVTSRHLRDRLMRELNTDVSLRVEETDSADCFKVSGRGELHLSVLIENMRREGYEFAVSKAEVIYKEDERGRKLEPMEIAYVDVPDEFSGCLLYT
;
A
#
# COMPACT_ATOMS: atom_id res chain seq x y z
N MET A 1 -9.91 -17.25 34.73
CA MET A 1 -8.98 -16.78 33.71
C MET A 1 -9.03 -15.25 33.47
N TYR A 2 -10.10 -14.58 33.90
CA TYR A 2 -10.35 -13.14 33.75
C TYR A 2 -9.58 -12.22 34.72
N LYS A 3 -8.91 -12.74 35.75
CA LYS A 3 -8.25 -11.96 36.83
C LYS A 3 -7.00 -11.15 36.41
N ARG A 4 -6.62 -11.19 35.11
CA ARG A 4 -5.46 -10.44 34.57
C ARG A 4 -5.84 -9.50 33.42
N GLN A 5 -7.14 -9.37 33.11
CA GLN A 5 -7.64 -8.49 32.06
C GLN A 5 -8.15 -7.20 32.71
N ARG A 6 -7.91 -6.07 32.06
CA ARG A 6 -8.26 -4.72 32.53
C ARG A 6 -9.21 -4.05 31.53
N PRO A 7 -10.41 -4.58 31.30
CA PRO A 7 -11.28 -4.09 30.22
C PRO A 7 -11.65 -2.61 30.40
N ASP A 8 -11.98 -2.17 31.60
CA ASP A 8 -12.37 -0.79 31.86
C ASP A 8 -11.19 0.18 31.69
N GLU A 9 -10.01 -0.18 32.23
CA GLU A 9 -8.80 0.61 32.06
C GLU A 9 -8.38 0.70 30.58
N VAL A 10 -8.55 -0.35 29.78
CA VAL A 10 -8.26 -0.33 28.35
C VAL A 10 -9.19 0.59 27.58
N ILE A 11 -10.47 0.67 27.97
CA ILE A 11 -11.42 1.62 27.37
C ILE A 11 -10.97 3.04 27.64
N ASP A 12 -10.60 3.36 28.89
CA ASP A 12 -10.11 4.69 29.27
C ASP A 12 -8.83 5.05 28.49
N GLU A 13 -7.85 4.13 28.43
CA GLU A 13 -6.61 4.29 27.66
C GLU A 13 -6.87 4.54 26.14
N VAL A 14 -7.86 3.86 25.55
CA VAL A 14 -8.25 4.05 24.14
C VAL A 14 -8.93 5.41 23.94
N LEU A 15 -9.81 5.82 24.85
CA LEU A 15 -10.46 7.12 24.76
C LEU A 15 -9.45 8.28 24.95
N GLU A 16 -8.51 8.15 25.87
CA GLU A 16 -7.41 9.11 26.02
C GLU A 16 -6.59 9.22 24.73
N LEU A 17 -6.21 8.09 24.12
CA LEU A 17 -5.51 8.08 22.84
C LEU A 17 -6.30 8.76 21.72
N LEU A 18 -7.61 8.51 21.63
CA LEU A 18 -8.47 9.13 20.63
C LEU A 18 -8.57 10.65 20.86
N MET A 19 -8.63 11.11 22.11
CA MET A 19 -8.59 12.54 22.45
C MET A 19 -7.25 13.19 22.06
N ASP A 20 -6.14 12.52 22.33
CA ASP A 20 -4.79 12.99 21.93
C ASP A 20 -4.63 13.09 20.41
N LEU A 21 -5.39 12.30 19.66
CA LEU A 21 -5.44 12.34 18.20
C LEU A 21 -6.50 13.29 17.63
N ASP A 22 -7.06 14.19 18.44
CA ASP A 22 -8.10 15.16 18.05
C ASP A 22 -9.36 14.50 17.46
N ALA A 23 -9.78 13.34 18.00
CA ALA A 23 -10.99 12.66 17.56
C ALA A 23 -12.26 13.51 17.81
N SER A 24 -13.23 13.45 16.88
CA SER A 24 -14.51 14.12 17.04
C SER A 24 -15.38 13.46 18.12
N ASP A 25 -16.38 14.17 18.63
CA ASP A 25 -17.35 13.64 19.60
C ASP A 25 -18.04 12.36 19.09
N GLU A 26 -18.33 12.28 17.78
CA GLU A 26 -18.89 11.07 17.16
C GLU A 26 -17.94 9.88 17.19
N GLN A 27 -16.63 10.11 17.07
CA GLN A 27 -15.61 9.07 17.15
C GLN A 27 -15.39 8.62 18.60
N LEU A 28 -15.52 9.52 19.56
CA LEU A 28 -15.44 9.21 20.99
C LEU A 28 -16.65 8.43 21.48
N ASP A 29 -17.85 8.64 20.89
CA ASP A 29 -19.08 7.89 21.20
C ASP A 29 -19.14 6.53 20.46
N CYS A 30 -17.99 5.88 20.33
CA CYS A 30 -17.90 4.57 19.68
C CYS A 30 -18.37 3.44 20.60
N PRO A 31 -19.05 2.39 20.06
CA PRO A 31 -19.51 1.26 20.86
C PRO A 31 -18.33 0.35 21.24
N PHE A 32 -18.32 -0.08 22.50
CA PHE A 32 -17.39 -1.08 23.00
C PHE A 32 -18.07 -2.45 23.11
N LEU A 33 -17.31 -3.51 22.76
CA LEU A 33 -17.74 -4.90 22.86
C LEU A 33 -16.65 -5.73 23.54
N TYR A 34 -17.08 -6.74 24.25
CA TYR A 34 -16.20 -7.71 24.87
C TYR A 34 -16.32 -9.04 24.13
N ALA A 35 -15.24 -9.50 23.53
CA ALA A 35 -15.26 -10.70 22.72
C ALA A 35 -14.10 -11.66 23.01
N SER A 36 -14.34 -12.93 22.77
CA SER A 36 -13.34 -13.98 22.81
C SER A 36 -13.38 -14.79 21.51
N ALA A 37 -12.49 -14.51 20.58
CA ALA A 37 -12.38 -15.24 19.33
C ALA A 37 -12.12 -16.74 19.56
N LYS A 38 -11.31 -17.07 20.56
CA LYS A 38 -11.02 -18.48 20.94
C LYS A 38 -12.25 -19.24 21.40
N MET A 39 -13.18 -18.57 22.11
CA MET A 39 -14.40 -19.17 22.64
C MET A 39 -15.61 -18.97 21.72
N GLY A 40 -15.47 -18.16 20.66
CA GLY A 40 -16.50 -17.92 19.66
C GLY A 40 -17.71 -17.15 20.18
N HIS A 41 -17.52 -16.18 21.09
CA HIS A 41 -18.60 -15.37 21.62
C HIS A 41 -18.23 -13.89 21.77
N ALA A 42 -19.26 -13.02 21.76
CA ALA A 42 -19.20 -11.61 22.06
C ALA A 42 -20.34 -11.19 22.95
N VAL A 43 -20.15 -10.15 23.77
CA VAL A 43 -21.19 -9.57 24.64
C VAL A 43 -21.07 -8.04 24.63
N LEU A 44 -22.17 -7.33 24.88
CA LEU A 44 -22.19 -5.88 25.04
C LEU A 44 -21.82 -5.45 26.45
N ASP A 45 -22.17 -6.26 27.45
CA ASP A 45 -21.80 -6.06 28.83
C ASP A 45 -21.12 -7.31 29.39
N LEU A 46 -20.11 -7.13 30.25
CA LEU A 46 -19.36 -8.24 30.87
C LEU A 46 -20.22 -9.13 31.76
N ASN A 47 -21.35 -8.62 32.23
CA ASN A 47 -22.31 -9.38 33.05
C ASN A 47 -23.25 -10.24 32.20
N ASP A 48 -23.27 -10.05 30.88
CA ASP A 48 -24.11 -10.83 29.99
C ASP A 48 -23.63 -12.28 29.89
N THR A 49 -24.57 -13.19 29.65
CA THR A 49 -24.24 -14.59 29.40
C THR A 49 -23.73 -14.76 27.97
N PRO A 50 -22.42 -15.11 27.76
CA PRO A 50 -21.89 -15.29 26.44
C PRO A 50 -22.56 -16.48 25.72
N LYS A 51 -22.99 -16.28 24.46
CA LYS A 51 -23.61 -17.31 23.63
C LYS A 51 -22.81 -17.55 22.35
N ASP A 52 -22.73 -16.55 21.51
CA ASP A 52 -22.12 -16.60 20.17
C ASP A 52 -21.59 -15.22 19.76
N MET A 53 -21.21 -15.07 18.49
CA MET A 53 -20.66 -13.82 17.92
C MET A 53 -21.75 -12.87 17.41
N THR A 54 -23.04 -13.18 17.56
CA THR A 54 -24.15 -12.35 17.06
C THR A 54 -24.06 -10.89 17.51
N PRO A 55 -23.78 -10.57 18.81
CA PRO A 55 -23.66 -9.17 19.23
C PRO A 55 -22.61 -8.37 18.47
N LEU A 56 -21.49 -9.00 18.08
CA LEU A 56 -20.47 -8.35 17.25
C LEU A 56 -21.01 -8.06 15.85
N PHE A 57 -21.63 -9.03 15.20
CA PHE A 57 -22.15 -8.85 13.84
C PHE A 57 -23.28 -7.83 13.79
N GLU A 58 -24.19 -7.84 14.77
CA GLU A 58 -25.26 -6.84 14.87
C GLU A 58 -24.71 -5.42 15.08
N THR A 59 -23.67 -5.28 15.89
CA THR A 59 -23.00 -3.98 16.08
C THR A 59 -22.33 -3.51 14.81
N ILE A 60 -21.63 -4.37 14.08
CA ILE A 60 -21.05 -4.04 12.78
C ILE A 60 -22.15 -3.55 11.82
N LEU A 61 -23.24 -4.29 11.69
CA LEU A 61 -24.34 -3.92 10.79
C LEU A 61 -25.01 -2.60 11.18
N LYS A 62 -25.01 -2.25 12.47
CA LYS A 62 -25.61 -1.02 12.99
C LYS A 62 -24.72 0.21 12.80
N TYR A 63 -23.42 0.06 13.05
CA TYR A 63 -22.47 1.20 13.13
C TYR A 63 -21.61 1.38 11.89
N ILE A 64 -21.37 0.32 11.11
CA ILE A 64 -20.58 0.44 9.88
C ILE A 64 -21.54 0.70 8.71
N PRO A 65 -21.47 1.87 8.05
CA PRO A 65 -22.34 2.17 6.92
C PRO A 65 -22.04 1.25 5.73
N ALA A 66 -23.08 0.93 4.97
CA ALA A 66 -22.89 0.27 3.67
C ALA A 66 -22.08 1.16 2.70
N PRO A 67 -21.41 0.57 1.71
CA PRO A 67 -20.73 1.33 0.68
C PRO A 67 -21.68 2.36 0.03
N THR A 68 -21.22 3.59 -0.10
CA THR A 68 -21.95 4.66 -0.75
C THR A 68 -21.51 4.80 -2.20
N GLY A 69 -22.43 5.15 -3.10
CA GLY A 69 -22.17 5.34 -4.53
C GLY A 69 -23.47 5.28 -5.31
N ASP A 70 -23.42 5.62 -6.61
CA ASP A 70 -24.56 5.55 -7.52
C ASP A 70 -24.43 4.30 -8.41
N PRO A 71 -25.32 3.29 -8.25
CA PRO A 71 -25.28 2.07 -9.06
C PRO A 71 -25.58 2.29 -10.54
N GLU A 72 -26.33 3.36 -10.88
CA GLU A 72 -26.70 3.69 -12.25
C GLU A 72 -25.66 4.60 -12.94
N ALA A 73 -24.70 5.12 -12.19
CA ALA A 73 -23.61 5.91 -12.74
C ALA A 73 -22.64 5.06 -13.58
N GLY A 74 -21.83 5.73 -14.38
CA GLY A 74 -20.72 5.07 -15.07
C GLY A 74 -19.73 4.44 -14.08
N THR A 75 -19.19 3.29 -14.45
CA THR A 75 -18.18 2.60 -13.63
C THR A 75 -17.06 3.53 -13.20
N GLN A 76 -16.72 3.54 -11.91
CA GLN A 76 -15.51 4.17 -11.38
C GLN A 76 -14.83 3.23 -10.41
N LEU A 77 -13.60 2.83 -10.75
CA LEU A 77 -12.76 1.94 -9.96
C LEU A 77 -11.40 2.62 -9.75
N LEU A 78 -11.08 2.95 -8.50
CA LEU A 78 -9.76 3.48 -8.13
C LEU A 78 -8.79 2.35 -7.84
N ILE A 79 -7.65 2.33 -8.52
CA ILE A 79 -6.59 1.35 -8.27
C ILE A 79 -5.76 1.79 -7.07
N SER A 80 -5.82 1.04 -5.99
CA SER A 80 -5.11 1.30 -4.74
C SER A 80 -3.84 0.45 -4.56
N THR A 81 -3.78 -0.71 -5.22
CA THR A 81 -2.66 -1.66 -5.12
C THR A 81 -2.43 -2.35 -6.47
N ILE A 82 -1.19 -2.75 -6.71
CA ILE A 82 -0.80 -3.54 -7.88
C ILE A 82 -0.24 -4.87 -7.42
N ASP A 83 -0.72 -5.93 -8.04
CA ASP A 83 -0.17 -7.27 -7.95
C ASP A 83 0.43 -7.67 -9.31
N TYR A 84 1.28 -8.66 -9.32
CA TYR A 84 1.92 -9.16 -10.54
C TYR A 84 1.87 -10.69 -10.63
N ASN A 85 1.51 -11.16 -11.80
CA ASN A 85 1.52 -12.58 -12.13
C ASN A 85 2.24 -12.79 -13.46
N GLU A 86 3.17 -13.73 -13.51
CA GLU A 86 4.00 -13.99 -14.71
C GLU A 86 3.19 -14.32 -15.98
N TYR A 87 1.99 -14.90 -15.82
CA TYR A 87 1.13 -15.31 -16.94
C TYR A 87 0.17 -14.20 -17.39
N VAL A 88 -0.25 -13.33 -16.49
CA VAL A 88 -1.31 -12.35 -16.73
C VAL A 88 -0.74 -10.91 -16.76
N GLY A 89 0.47 -10.75 -16.27
CA GLY A 89 1.12 -9.45 -16.13
C GLY A 89 0.64 -8.68 -14.89
N ARG A 90 0.58 -7.35 -15.00
CA ARG A 90 0.10 -6.49 -13.92
C ARG A 90 -1.40 -6.67 -13.69
N ILE A 91 -1.77 -6.71 -12.42
CA ILE A 91 -3.13 -6.83 -11.94
C ILE A 91 -3.39 -5.64 -11.04
N GLY A 92 -4.30 -4.76 -11.43
CA GLY A 92 -4.71 -3.64 -10.59
C GLY A 92 -5.77 -4.09 -9.59
N VAL A 93 -5.58 -3.78 -8.32
CA VAL A 93 -6.55 -4.05 -7.26
C VAL A 93 -7.12 -2.74 -6.77
N GLY A 94 -8.44 -2.67 -6.65
CA GLY A 94 -9.12 -1.47 -6.21
C GLY A 94 -10.55 -1.70 -5.79
N LYS A 95 -11.20 -0.65 -5.31
CA LYS A 95 -12.59 -0.64 -4.89
C LYS A 95 -13.47 0.02 -5.95
N VAL A 96 -14.59 -0.59 -6.26
CA VAL A 96 -15.62 0.01 -7.11
C VAL A 96 -16.36 1.08 -6.31
N GLU A 97 -16.19 2.34 -6.71
CA GLU A 97 -16.83 3.48 -6.02
C GLU A 97 -18.20 3.82 -6.64
N ASN A 98 -18.36 3.69 -7.94
CA ASN A 98 -19.64 3.91 -8.64
C ASN A 98 -19.86 2.88 -9.74
N GLY A 99 -21.13 2.63 -10.05
CA GLY A 99 -21.56 1.76 -11.12
C GLY A 99 -21.19 0.29 -10.94
N THR A 100 -21.05 -0.40 -12.06
CA THR A 100 -20.70 -1.81 -12.12
C THR A 100 -19.60 -2.03 -13.15
N ILE A 101 -18.54 -2.75 -12.77
CA ILE A 101 -17.48 -3.15 -13.69
C ILE A 101 -17.75 -4.56 -14.22
N ARG A 102 -17.47 -4.79 -15.51
CA ARG A 102 -17.72 -6.08 -16.19
C ARG A 102 -16.50 -6.56 -16.96
N VAL A 103 -16.39 -7.87 -17.09
CA VAL A 103 -15.42 -8.50 -18.00
C VAL A 103 -15.72 -8.10 -19.45
N ASN A 104 -14.68 -7.87 -20.23
CA ASN A 104 -14.73 -7.37 -21.60
C ASN A 104 -15.30 -5.95 -21.78
N GLN A 105 -15.52 -5.21 -20.70
CA GLN A 105 -15.92 -3.81 -20.75
C GLN A 105 -14.75 -2.94 -21.26
N ASP A 106 -15.05 -2.01 -22.16
CA ASP A 106 -14.16 -0.92 -22.52
C ASP A 106 -14.27 0.17 -21.46
N VAL A 107 -13.13 0.60 -20.92
CA VAL A 107 -13.04 1.66 -19.90
C VAL A 107 -11.94 2.64 -20.26
N MET A 108 -12.05 3.86 -19.76
CA MET A 108 -11.01 4.88 -19.88
C MET A 108 -10.11 4.84 -18.65
N LEU A 109 -8.82 4.62 -18.87
CA LEU A 109 -7.78 4.76 -17.84
C LEU A 109 -7.40 6.22 -17.73
N VAL A 110 -7.62 6.81 -16.56
CA VAL A 110 -7.31 8.22 -16.25
C VAL A 110 -6.59 8.31 -14.90
N ASN A 111 -5.85 9.40 -14.70
CA ASN A 111 -5.13 9.63 -13.44
C ASN A 111 -5.39 11.04 -12.93
N HIS A 112 -5.59 11.20 -11.62
CA HIS A 112 -5.92 12.49 -11.02
C HIS A 112 -4.75 13.50 -11.09
N HIS A 113 -3.51 13.02 -10.98
CA HIS A 113 -2.30 13.86 -11.01
C HIS A 113 -1.69 14.03 -12.40
N ASP A 114 -2.16 13.25 -13.37
CA ASP A 114 -1.72 13.34 -14.76
C ASP A 114 -2.94 13.38 -15.69
N LEU A 115 -3.45 14.57 -15.91
CA LEU A 115 -4.63 14.80 -16.77
C LEU A 115 -4.39 14.49 -18.25
N THR A 116 -3.13 14.32 -18.66
CA THR A 116 -2.77 13.93 -20.03
C THR A 116 -2.93 12.44 -20.25
N LYS A 117 -2.91 11.65 -19.17
CA LYS A 117 -3.07 10.20 -19.20
C LYS A 117 -4.54 9.82 -19.42
N LYS A 118 -4.89 9.67 -20.69
CA LYS A 118 -6.21 9.17 -21.11
C LYS A 118 -6.00 8.05 -22.12
N LYS A 119 -6.31 6.81 -21.72
CA LYS A 119 -6.12 5.64 -22.58
C LYS A 119 -7.34 4.74 -22.50
N LYS A 120 -7.95 4.45 -23.65
CA LYS A 120 -9.00 3.43 -23.72
C LYS A 120 -8.37 2.05 -23.55
N VAL A 121 -8.88 1.28 -22.60
CA VAL A 121 -8.41 -0.06 -22.27
C VAL A 121 -9.59 -1.01 -22.09
N LYS A 122 -9.32 -2.31 -22.13
CA LYS A 122 -10.32 -3.35 -21.98
C LYS A 122 -10.02 -4.21 -20.75
N VAL A 123 -11.03 -4.46 -19.94
CA VAL A 123 -10.94 -5.37 -18.79
C VAL A 123 -10.96 -6.81 -19.32
N SER A 124 -9.83 -7.50 -19.27
CA SER A 124 -9.74 -8.88 -19.78
C SER A 124 -10.31 -9.90 -18.81
N LYS A 125 -9.95 -9.78 -17.53
CA LYS A 125 -10.46 -10.63 -16.45
C LYS A 125 -10.72 -9.79 -15.21
N LEU A 126 -11.70 -10.24 -14.44
CA LEU A 126 -12.14 -9.63 -13.20
C LEU A 126 -12.17 -10.69 -12.10
N TYR A 127 -11.65 -10.37 -10.94
CA TYR A 127 -11.63 -11.26 -9.78
C TYR A 127 -12.15 -10.54 -8.56
N GLU A 128 -12.89 -11.23 -7.72
CA GLU A 128 -13.20 -10.83 -6.34
C GLU A 128 -12.41 -11.67 -5.35
N PHE A 129 -12.31 -11.20 -4.11
CA PHE A 129 -11.60 -11.88 -3.04
C PHE A 129 -12.59 -12.64 -2.15
N ASP A 130 -12.48 -13.98 -2.16
CA ASP A 130 -13.17 -14.86 -1.22
C ASP A 130 -12.15 -15.37 -0.19
N GLY A 131 -12.11 -14.70 0.95
CA GLY A 131 -11.03 -14.88 1.92
C GLY A 131 -9.66 -14.53 1.31
N LEU A 132 -8.78 -15.51 1.21
CA LEU A 132 -7.44 -15.35 0.61
C LEU A 132 -7.38 -15.74 -0.88
N LYS A 133 -8.48 -16.19 -1.45
CA LYS A 133 -8.51 -16.67 -2.84
C LYS A 133 -9.09 -15.60 -3.76
N LYS A 134 -8.51 -15.49 -4.96
CA LYS A 134 -9.09 -14.72 -6.07
C LYS A 134 -10.06 -15.61 -6.84
N VAL A 135 -11.31 -15.22 -6.90
CA VAL A 135 -12.38 -15.94 -7.63
C VAL A 135 -12.73 -15.11 -8.86
N GLU A 136 -12.71 -15.74 -10.02
CA GLU A 136 -13.07 -15.09 -11.30
C GLU A 136 -14.58 -14.82 -11.31
N VAL A 137 -14.95 -13.55 -11.59
CA VAL A 137 -16.34 -13.08 -11.66
C VAL A 137 -16.61 -12.40 -13.00
N THR A 138 -17.85 -12.32 -13.41
CA THR A 138 -18.25 -11.66 -14.66
C THR A 138 -18.51 -10.16 -14.48
N GLU A 139 -18.98 -9.77 -13.30
CA GLU A 139 -19.27 -8.39 -12.94
C GLU A 139 -19.10 -8.19 -11.42
N ALA A 140 -18.89 -6.93 -11.03
CA ALA A 140 -18.80 -6.51 -9.63
C ALA A 140 -19.36 -5.10 -9.46
N GLY A 141 -20.12 -4.88 -8.39
CA GLY A 141 -20.80 -3.63 -8.08
C GLY A 141 -20.07 -2.77 -7.04
N ILE A 142 -20.75 -1.70 -6.62
CA ILE A 142 -20.25 -0.74 -5.63
C ILE A 142 -19.79 -1.43 -4.36
N GLY A 143 -18.67 -0.97 -3.83
CA GLY A 143 -18.07 -1.48 -2.59
C GLY A 143 -17.26 -2.76 -2.77
N SER A 144 -17.40 -3.48 -3.90
CA SER A 144 -16.58 -4.66 -4.17
C SER A 144 -15.12 -4.26 -4.33
N ILE A 145 -14.24 -5.01 -3.66
CA ILE A 145 -12.79 -4.94 -3.88
C ILE A 145 -12.45 -5.97 -4.97
N VAL A 146 -11.98 -5.48 -6.09
CA VAL A 146 -11.75 -6.31 -7.26
C VAL A 146 -10.31 -6.23 -7.77
N ALA A 147 -9.87 -7.30 -8.40
CA ALA A 147 -8.61 -7.35 -9.12
C ALA A 147 -8.90 -7.41 -10.64
N VAL A 148 -8.35 -6.47 -11.38
CA VAL A 148 -8.53 -6.35 -12.84
C VAL A 148 -7.24 -6.65 -13.58
N SER A 149 -7.31 -7.38 -14.68
CA SER A 149 -6.17 -7.71 -15.54
C SER A 149 -6.40 -7.33 -17.00
N GLY A 150 -5.32 -7.35 -17.78
CA GLY A 150 -5.34 -6.98 -19.19
C GLY A 150 -4.94 -5.53 -19.48
N ILE A 151 -4.46 -4.81 -18.49
CA ILE A 151 -4.03 -3.41 -18.59
C ILE A 151 -2.54 -3.32 -18.21
N PRO A 152 -1.61 -3.42 -19.18
CA PRO A 152 -0.18 -3.49 -18.89
C PRO A 152 0.38 -2.26 -18.17
N ASP A 153 -0.15 -1.07 -18.51
CA ASP A 153 0.34 0.22 -18.00
C ASP A 153 -0.48 0.74 -16.82
N ILE A 154 -1.10 -0.15 -16.05
CA ILE A 154 -1.88 0.22 -14.87
C ILE A 154 -0.95 0.60 -13.73
N HIS A 155 -1.29 1.69 -13.01
CA HIS A 155 -0.53 2.19 -11.86
C HIS A 155 -1.47 2.48 -10.69
N ILE A 156 -0.91 2.55 -9.49
CA ILE A 156 -1.64 3.00 -8.31
C ILE A 156 -2.11 4.44 -8.52
N GLY A 157 -3.35 4.73 -8.15
CA GLY A 157 -4.01 6.02 -8.35
C GLY A 157 -4.64 6.20 -9.72
N ASP A 158 -4.51 5.23 -10.61
CA ASP A 158 -5.30 5.23 -11.84
C ASP A 158 -6.77 4.93 -11.53
N THR A 159 -7.66 5.59 -12.24
CA THR A 159 -9.10 5.34 -12.20
C THR A 159 -9.53 4.69 -13.51
N LEU A 160 -10.24 3.57 -13.42
CA LEU A 160 -10.94 2.98 -14.55
C LEU A 160 -12.36 3.55 -14.61
N CYS A 161 -12.65 4.29 -15.68
CA CYS A 161 -13.89 5.00 -15.87
C CYS A 161 -14.72 4.39 -16.99
N GLY A 162 -16.01 4.09 -16.73
CA GLY A 162 -16.92 3.54 -17.72
C GLY A 162 -17.46 4.58 -18.70
N ASP A 163 -17.46 5.85 -18.32
CA ASP A 163 -17.76 6.95 -19.23
C ASP A 163 -16.52 7.23 -20.09
N LEU A 164 -16.61 6.90 -21.37
CA LEU A 164 -15.50 7.07 -22.32
C LEU A 164 -15.37 8.50 -22.83
N ASP A 165 -16.45 9.27 -22.82
CA ASP A 165 -16.49 10.62 -23.36
C ASP A 165 -16.06 11.66 -22.31
N ASN A 166 -16.54 11.49 -21.07
CA ASN A 166 -16.25 12.39 -19.96
C ASN A 166 -15.69 11.62 -18.75
N PRO A 167 -14.49 11.04 -18.87
CA PRO A 167 -13.93 10.27 -17.77
C PRO A 167 -13.52 11.17 -16.61
N VAL A 168 -13.98 10.82 -15.40
CA VAL A 168 -13.68 11.53 -14.16
C VAL A 168 -12.78 10.68 -13.29
N SER A 169 -11.59 11.21 -12.97
CA SER A 169 -10.64 10.55 -12.08
C SER A 169 -11.02 10.76 -10.62
N ILE A 170 -10.81 9.73 -9.79
CA ILE A 170 -10.99 9.81 -8.35
C ILE A 170 -9.73 10.41 -7.73
N PRO A 171 -9.84 11.41 -6.83
CA PRO A 171 -8.70 11.96 -6.11
C PRO A 171 -8.02 10.89 -5.24
N PHE A 172 -6.68 10.88 -5.24
CA PHE A 172 -5.91 10.04 -4.35
C PHE A 172 -4.64 10.75 -3.89
N GLN A 173 -4.03 10.28 -2.80
CA GLN A 173 -2.75 10.82 -2.35
C GLN A 173 -1.62 10.40 -3.29
N LYS A 174 -0.85 11.38 -3.74
CA LYS A 174 0.34 11.11 -4.57
C LYS A 174 1.36 10.29 -3.79
N ILE A 175 1.86 9.22 -4.39
CA ILE A 175 2.95 8.44 -3.79
C ILE A 175 4.21 9.30 -3.76
N SER A 176 4.87 9.32 -2.60
CA SER A 176 6.10 10.08 -2.41
C SER A 176 7.19 9.59 -3.36
N GLU A 177 7.87 10.54 -3.97
CA GLU A 177 9.03 10.25 -4.83
C GLU A 177 10.20 9.75 -3.99
N PRO A 178 11.12 8.96 -4.59
CA PRO A 178 12.33 8.53 -3.91
C PRO A 178 13.16 9.71 -3.41
N THR A 179 13.72 9.59 -2.20
CA THR A 179 14.56 10.62 -1.58
C THR A 179 16.03 10.24 -1.49
N ILE A 180 16.33 8.94 -1.55
CA ILE A 180 17.70 8.43 -1.52
C ILE A 180 17.94 7.44 -2.66
N SER A 181 19.19 7.30 -3.06
CA SER A 181 19.65 6.31 -4.03
C SER A 181 20.88 5.57 -3.52
N MET A 182 21.04 4.33 -3.95
CA MET A 182 22.22 3.49 -3.73
C MET A 182 22.58 2.77 -5.03
N ASN A 183 23.85 2.49 -5.21
CA ASN A 183 24.28 1.64 -6.30
C ASN A 183 24.30 0.18 -5.83
N PHE A 184 23.66 -0.69 -6.58
CA PHE A 184 23.70 -2.14 -6.43
C PHE A 184 24.67 -2.68 -7.47
N ILE A 185 25.74 -3.31 -7.00
CA ILE A 185 26.90 -3.65 -7.82
C ILE A 185 27.14 -5.15 -7.73
N VAL A 186 27.47 -5.77 -8.84
CA VAL A 186 27.86 -7.18 -8.85
C VAL A 186 29.10 -7.35 -7.96
N ASN A 187 29.11 -8.40 -7.14
CA ASN A 187 30.26 -8.73 -6.31
C ASN A 187 31.39 -9.30 -7.19
N ASP A 188 32.44 -8.54 -7.38
CA ASP A 188 33.65 -8.89 -8.15
C ASP A 188 34.82 -9.32 -7.25
N SER A 189 34.57 -9.46 -5.94
CA SER A 189 35.62 -9.88 -4.99
C SER A 189 36.04 -11.35 -5.20
N PRO A 190 37.24 -11.74 -4.73
CA PRO A 190 37.72 -13.14 -4.80
C PRO A 190 36.83 -14.13 -4.02
N LEU A 191 35.90 -13.62 -3.22
CA LEU A 191 34.97 -14.41 -2.41
C LEU A 191 33.58 -14.53 -3.05
N ALA A 192 33.38 -13.96 -4.25
CA ALA A 192 32.10 -13.99 -4.94
C ALA A 192 31.60 -15.42 -5.19
N GLY A 193 30.31 -15.65 -4.94
CA GLY A 193 29.64 -16.95 -5.10
C GLY A 193 29.82 -17.93 -3.96
N LYS A 194 30.39 -17.50 -2.82
CA LYS A 194 30.51 -18.38 -1.63
C LYS A 194 29.24 -18.38 -0.76
N GLU A 195 28.52 -17.30 -0.73
CA GLU A 195 27.31 -17.16 0.11
C GLU A 195 26.02 -17.17 -0.70
N GLY A 196 26.03 -16.59 -1.92
CA GLY A 196 24.89 -16.48 -2.80
C GLY A 196 24.99 -17.36 -4.05
N LYS A 197 23.84 -17.76 -4.58
CA LYS A 197 23.72 -18.51 -5.85
C LYS A 197 23.67 -17.59 -7.08
N TYR A 198 23.12 -16.37 -6.90
CA TYR A 198 22.85 -15.42 -7.97
C TYR A 198 23.84 -14.26 -7.87
N VAL A 199 24.93 -14.37 -8.63
CA VAL A 199 26.10 -13.47 -8.55
C VAL A 199 26.34 -12.68 -9.84
N THR A 200 25.50 -12.84 -10.87
CA THR A 200 25.71 -12.19 -12.16
C THR A 200 24.85 -10.94 -12.32
N SER A 201 25.33 -9.98 -13.14
CA SER A 201 24.59 -8.76 -13.48
C SER A 201 23.20 -9.06 -14.06
N ARG A 202 23.08 -10.10 -14.87
CA ARG A 202 21.79 -10.53 -15.42
C ARG A 202 20.80 -10.93 -14.33
N HIS A 203 21.21 -11.74 -13.36
CA HIS A 203 20.36 -12.15 -12.26
C HIS A 203 19.94 -10.94 -11.41
N LEU A 204 20.89 -10.05 -11.11
CA LEU A 204 20.63 -8.84 -10.34
C LEU A 204 19.64 -7.92 -11.07
N ARG A 205 19.86 -7.69 -12.37
CA ARG A 205 18.97 -6.91 -13.22
C ARG A 205 17.54 -7.49 -13.24
N ASP A 206 17.43 -8.78 -13.57
CA ASP A 206 16.12 -9.44 -13.69
C ASP A 206 15.34 -9.37 -12.37
N ARG A 207 16.02 -9.50 -11.25
CA ARG A 207 15.40 -9.39 -9.91
C ARG A 207 14.94 -7.96 -9.60
N LEU A 208 15.78 -6.96 -9.86
CA LEU A 208 15.44 -5.55 -9.66
C LEU A 208 14.28 -5.11 -10.56
N MET A 209 14.28 -5.52 -11.84
CA MET A 209 13.19 -5.22 -12.77
C MET A 209 11.88 -5.92 -12.36
N ARG A 210 11.95 -7.09 -11.74
CA ARG A 210 10.78 -7.77 -11.18
C ARG A 210 10.18 -6.98 -10.01
N GLU A 211 11.02 -6.41 -9.13
CA GLU A 211 10.56 -5.59 -8.02
C GLU A 211 9.75 -4.37 -8.47
N LEU A 212 10.13 -3.72 -9.58
CA LEU A 212 9.39 -2.59 -10.16
C LEU A 212 7.94 -2.93 -10.56
N ASN A 213 7.60 -4.20 -10.69
CA ASN A 213 6.21 -4.60 -11.00
C ASN A 213 5.30 -4.50 -9.78
N THR A 214 5.85 -4.61 -8.57
CA THR A 214 5.10 -4.61 -7.31
C THR A 214 5.36 -3.36 -6.48
N ASP A 215 6.60 -2.85 -6.46
CA ASP A 215 6.98 -1.65 -5.72
C ASP A 215 7.01 -0.42 -6.63
N VAL A 216 5.96 0.37 -6.54
CA VAL A 216 5.78 1.60 -7.34
C VAL A 216 6.62 2.78 -6.86
N SER A 217 7.18 2.70 -5.67
CA SER A 217 8.02 3.75 -5.07
C SER A 217 9.52 3.53 -5.32
N LEU A 218 9.88 2.38 -5.86
CA LEU A 218 11.24 2.04 -6.25
C LEU A 218 11.51 2.54 -7.68
N ARG A 219 12.71 3.06 -7.92
CA ARG A 219 13.23 3.33 -9.27
C ARG A 219 14.55 2.59 -9.45
N VAL A 220 14.72 1.98 -10.58
CA VAL A 220 15.95 1.29 -10.98
C VAL A 220 16.41 1.87 -12.31
N GLU A 221 17.63 2.38 -12.33
CA GLU A 221 18.27 2.96 -13.50
C GLU A 221 19.53 2.18 -13.81
N GLU A 222 19.72 1.84 -15.09
CA GLU A 222 20.97 1.27 -15.56
C GLU A 222 22.04 2.38 -15.60
N THR A 223 23.24 2.06 -15.16
CA THR A 223 24.37 3.01 -15.21
C THR A 223 25.23 2.73 -16.45
N ASP A 224 26.26 3.52 -16.67
CA ASP A 224 27.24 3.30 -17.75
C ASP A 224 27.98 1.95 -17.60
N SER A 225 27.97 1.37 -16.41
CA SER A 225 28.54 0.04 -16.14
C SER A 225 27.43 -1.01 -16.16
N ALA A 226 27.61 -2.07 -16.95
CA ALA A 226 26.68 -3.20 -17.05
C ALA A 226 26.50 -3.98 -15.73
N ASP A 227 27.42 -3.81 -14.78
CA ASP A 227 27.44 -4.50 -13.48
C ASP A 227 26.97 -3.64 -12.32
N CYS A 228 26.45 -2.43 -12.60
CA CYS A 228 26.01 -1.47 -11.60
C CYS A 228 24.61 -0.94 -11.93
N PHE A 229 23.71 -0.95 -10.95
CA PHE A 229 22.34 -0.43 -11.06
C PHE A 229 22.11 0.61 -9.98
N LYS A 230 21.64 1.80 -10.36
CA LYS A 230 21.23 2.82 -9.41
C LYS A 230 19.79 2.54 -8.97
N VAL A 231 19.64 2.27 -7.69
CA VAL A 231 18.35 1.95 -7.07
C VAL A 231 17.96 3.08 -6.13
N SER A 232 16.81 3.67 -6.38
CA SER A 232 16.30 4.81 -5.61
C SER A 232 15.03 4.41 -4.86
N GLY A 233 14.95 4.78 -3.58
CA GLY A 233 13.84 4.43 -2.69
C GLY A 233 13.43 5.59 -1.79
N ARG A 234 12.33 5.40 -1.05
CA ARG A 234 11.78 6.41 -0.14
C ARG A 234 12.65 6.70 1.09
N GLY A 235 13.52 5.75 1.46
CA GLY A 235 14.37 5.91 2.63
C GLY A 235 15.27 4.69 2.84
N GLU A 236 16.18 4.78 3.82
CA GLU A 236 17.14 3.70 4.12
C GLU A 236 16.47 2.39 4.51
N LEU A 237 15.42 2.43 5.32
CA LEU A 237 14.67 1.23 5.71
C LEU A 237 14.09 0.52 4.49
N HIS A 238 13.53 1.26 3.56
CA HIS A 238 12.95 0.71 2.33
C HIS A 238 13.99 -0.09 1.52
N LEU A 239 15.15 0.53 1.25
CA LEU A 239 16.24 -0.13 0.52
C LEU A 239 16.87 -1.27 1.33
N SER A 240 16.97 -1.14 2.65
CA SER A 240 17.49 -2.20 3.54
C SER A 240 16.60 -3.45 3.52
N VAL A 241 15.27 -3.27 3.51
CA VAL A 241 14.32 -4.39 3.39
C VAL A 241 14.48 -5.09 2.04
N LEU A 242 14.61 -4.34 0.94
CA LEU A 242 14.87 -4.91 -0.38
C LEU A 242 16.18 -5.72 -0.40
N ILE A 243 17.27 -5.16 0.13
CA ILE A 243 18.58 -5.83 0.23
C ILE A 243 18.47 -7.14 1.01
N GLU A 244 17.80 -7.10 2.16
CA GLU A 244 17.65 -8.29 3.02
C GLU A 244 16.77 -9.37 2.36
N ASN A 245 15.69 -8.98 1.67
CA ASN A 245 14.86 -9.92 0.91
C ASN A 245 15.67 -10.59 -0.20
N MET A 246 16.43 -9.82 -0.99
CA MET A 246 17.29 -10.35 -2.04
C MET A 246 18.37 -11.27 -1.47
N ARG A 247 18.99 -10.91 -0.33
CA ARG A 247 19.95 -11.75 0.36
C ARG A 247 19.34 -13.10 0.75
N ARG A 248 18.15 -13.11 1.33
CA ARG A 248 17.41 -14.33 1.72
C ARG A 248 17.03 -15.19 0.51
N GLU A 249 16.78 -14.59 -0.63
CA GLU A 249 16.53 -15.29 -1.90
C GLU A 249 17.81 -15.92 -2.48
N GLY A 250 18.99 -15.58 -1.95
CA GLY A 250 20.29 -16.12 -2.37
C GLY A 250 21.02 -15.26 -3.40
N TYR A 251 20.68 -13.97 -3.50
CA TYR A 251 21.46 -12.99 -4.28
C TYR A 251 22.66 -12.52 -3.46
N GLU A 252 23.79 -12.39 -4.13
CA GLU A 252 25.04 -11.86 -3.57
C GLU A 252 25.49 -10.68 -4.42
N PHE A 253 25.56 -9.51 -3.81
CA PHE A 253 25.91 -8.25 -4.45
C PHE A 253 26.47 -7.25 -3.43
N ALA A 254 27.14 -6.21 -3.91
CA ALA A 254 27.63 -5.11 -3.09
C ALA A 254 26.70 -3.90 -3.22
N VAL A 255 26.68 -3.04 -2.20
CA VAL A 255 25.93 -1.78 -2.20
C VAL A 255 26.84 -0.61 -1.87
N SER A 256 26.60 0.55 -2.49
CA SER A 256 27.26 1.79 -2.13
C SER A 256 26.64 2.43 -0.87
N LYS A 257 27.24 3.51 -0.38
CA LYS A 257 26.54 4.39 0.57
C LYS A 257 25.30 4.97 -0.09
N ALA A 258 24.27 5.22 0.75
CA ALA A 258 23.10 5.96 0.33
C ALA A 258 23.47 7.43 0.03
N GLU A 259 22.95 7.93 -1.07
CA GLU A 259 23.11 9.32 -1.50
C GLU A 259 21.74 9.99 -1.56
N VAL A 260 21.66 11.22 -1.06
CA VAL A 260 20.41 12.01 -1.11
C VAL A 260 20.16 12.45 -2.55
N ILE A 261 18.90 12.30 -2.98
CA ILE A 261 18.47 12.76 -4.30
C ILE A 261 18.06 14.23 -4.19
N TYR A 262 18.83 15.09 -4.84
CA TYR A 262 18.51 16.52 -4.93
C TYR A 262 17.54 16.77 -6.09
N LYS A 263 16.57 17.65 -5.87
CA LYS A 263 15.76 18.23 -6.93
C LYS A 263 16.32 19.59 -7.35
N GLU A 264 15.96 20.05 -8.53
CA GLU A 264 16.25 21.40 -8.99
C GLU A 264 14.95 22.19 -9.13
N ASP A 265 14.93 23.43 -8.65
CA ASP A 265 13.84 24.34 -8.91
C ASP A 265 13.91 24.91 -10.33
N GLU A 266 12.89 25.68 -10.75
CA GLU A 266 12.85 26.33 -12.05
C GLU A 266 14.03 27.29 -12.31
N ARG A 267 14.78 27.66 -11.28
CA ARG A 267 15.95 28.54 -11.33
C ARG A 267 17.27 27.78 -11.26
N GLY A 268 17.23 26.44 -11.30
CA GLY A 268 18.43 25.59 -11.23
C GLY A 268 19.08 25.50 -9.84
N ARG A 269 18.36 25.86 -8.76
CA ARG A 269 18.86 25.71 -7.39
C ARG A 269 18.54 24.31 -6.89
N LYS A 270 19.52 23.67 -6.27
CA LYS A 270 19.34 22.37 -5.62
C LYS A 270 18.40 22.49 -4.43
N LEU A 271 17.43 21.60 -4.37
CA LEU A 271 16.48 21.44 -3.29
C LEU A 271 16.75 20.11 -2.60
N GLU A 272 16.89 20.17 -1.27
CA GLU A 272 16.99 18.97 -0.43
C GLU A 272 15.61 18.52 0.06
N PRO A 273 15.38 17.20 0.25
CA PRO A 273 14.19 16.74 0.93
C PRO A 273 14.23 17.20 2.39
N MET A 274 13.17 17.89 2.82
CA MET A 274 13.02 18.38 4.19
C MET A 274 11.74 17.81 4.79
N GLU A 275 11.81 17.46 6.07
CA GLU A 275 10.66 16.99 6.84
C GLU A 275 10.52 17.84 8.11
N ILE A 276 9.31 17.96 8.61
CA ILE A 276 9.03 18.53 9.93
C ILE A 276 8.89 17.38 10.89
N ALA A 277 9.81 17.25 11.84
CA ALA A 277 9.74 16.24 12.88
C ALA A 277 9.14 16.88 14.15
N TYR A 278 8.04 16.32 14.62
CA TYR A 278 7.51 16.60 15.94
C TYR A 278 8.02 15.53 16.90
N VAL A 279 8.78 15.96 17.90
CA VAL A 279 9.41 15.02 18.84
C VAL A 279 8.89 15.35 20.24
N ASP A 280 8.11 14.43 20.78
CA ASP A 280 7.60 14.52 22.14
C ASP A 280 8.46 13.68 23.08
N VAL A 281 8.98 14.29 24.14
CA VAL A 281 9.85 13.63 25.11
C VAL A 281 9.56 14.13 26.53
N PRO A 282 9.68 13.27 27.55
CA PRO A 282 9.66 13.69 28.94
C PRO A 282 10.68 14.78 29.21
N ASP A 283 10.35 15.76 30.07
CA ASP A 283 11.17 16.94 30.39
C ASP A 283 12.61 16.61 30.82
N GLU A 284 12.81 15.47 31.48
CA GLU A 284 14.13 14.97 31.90
C GLU A 284 15.09 14.63 30.73
N PHE A 285 14.56 14.37 29.53
CA PHE A 285 15.34 14.05 28.32
C PHE A 285 15.43 15.21 27.32
N SER A 286 14.74 16.33 27.55
CA SER A 286 14.72 17.48 26.63
C SER A 286 16.11 18.05 26.39
N GLY A 287 16.99 18.01 27.39
CA GLY A 287 18.38 18.46 27.26
C GLY A 287 19.22 17.62 26.31
N CYS A 288 18.97 16.33 26.22
CA CYS A 288 19.69 15.43 25.31
C CYS A 288 19.33 15.71 23.84
N LEU A 289 18.09 16.10 23.57
CA LEU A 289 17.57 16.36 22.24
C LEU A 289 18.13 17.65 21.63
N LEU A 290 18.42 18.65 22.46
CA LEU A 290 18.96 19.94 22.02
C LEU A 290 20.44 19.88 21.60
N TYR A 291 21.16 18.78 21.92
CA TYR A 291 22.57 18.61 21.61
C TYR A 291 22.83 17.57 20.48
N THR A 292 21.79 16.92 19.94
CA THR A 292 21.90 15.98 18.83
C THR A 292 21.42 16.61 17.53
#